data_af69355d96b64eaccecfcc7ee7492474
#
_entry.id   af69355d96b64eaccecfcc7ee7492474
#
_cell.length_a   1.000
_cell.length_b   1.000
_cell.length_c   1.000
_cell.angle_alpha   90.00
_cell.angle_beta   90.00
_cell.angle_gamma   90.00
#
_symmetry.space_group_name_H-M   'P 1'
#
loop_
_entity.id
_entity.type
_entity.pdbx_description
1 polymer ?
#
loop_
_entity_poly.entity_id
_entity_poly.type
_entity_poly.pdbx_seq_one_letter_code
_entity_poly.pdbx_strand_id
1 'polypeptide(L)'
;TDYFFDDFENYTSFTLDFAPWTGIDKDQAEAAMLMRGGYPNSSLKQYATIIAPDEAYVSTTGGDVSWWFYAPQLRAYSGKKYMGFIRTASGTTNNDWAITPQVHVGVNNVVRFKAKAADAPIEKFKVWISTTGTEESDFKPLTQGNYESVKWEQWLTMEYDLSKYEGQDVYIAIQYITQAGWMLMVDDFYVGPAKLNPSSIKARLPKTRRVRKAAESDAPQS
;
A
#
# COMPACT_ATOMS: atom_id res chain seq x y z
N THR A 1 16.55 1.68 17.68
CA THR A 1 15.12 1.98 17.53
C THR A 1 14.58 1.19 16.36
N ASP A 2 13.64 0.32 16.62
CA ASP A 2 13.01 -0.51 15.59
C ASP A 2 11.96 0.28 14.84
N TYR A 3 11.89 0.05 13.56
CA TYR A 3 10.87 0.60 12.69
C TYR A 3 10.67 -0.31 11.48
N PHE A 4 9.48 -0.24 10.90
CA PHE A 4 9.17 -0.81 9.59
C PHE A 4 9.02 0.32 8.60
N PHE A 5 9.69 0.21 7.46
CA PHE A 5 9.53 1.20 6.39
C PHE A 5 9.63 0.52 5.03
N ASP A 6 8.63 0.76 4.20
CA ASP A 6 8.58 0.22 2.84
C ASP A 6 8.26 1.34 1.84
N ASP A 7 9.15 1.54 0.89
CA ASP A 7 8.97 2.47 -0.22
C ASP A 7 8.59 1.77 -1.52
N PHE A 8 8.37 0.46 -1.46
CA PHE A 8 7.96 -0.40 -2.57
C PHE A 8 8.93 -0.47 -3.77
N GLU A 9 10.09 0.15 -3.69
CA GLU A 9 11.04 0.24 -4.79
C GLU A 9 11.76 -1.07 -5.12
N ASN A 10 11.87 -1.98 -4.15
CA ASN A 10 12.64 -3.22 -4.31
C ASN A 10 11.86 -4.41 -4.84
N TYR A 11 10.57 -4.25 -5.05
CA TYR A 11 9.73 -5.32 -5.56
C TYR A 11 9.74 -5.34 -7.09
N THR A 12 9.45 -6.50 -7.65
CA THR A 12 9.21 -6.65 -9.08
C THR A 12 8.00 -5.80 -9.48
N SER A 13 8.13 -5.05 -10.56
CA SER A 13 7.05 -4.20 -11.08
C SER A 13 5.84 -5.06 -11.43
N PHE A 14 4.66 -4.60 -11.02
CA PHE A 14 3.36 -5.23 -11.27
C PHE A 14 3.21 -6.64 -10.69
N THR A 15 4.05 -7.05 -9.74
CA THR A 15 3.86 -8.29 -9.01
C THR A 15 2.58 -8.24 -8.17
N LEU A 16 1.93 -9.40 -8.04
CA LEU A 16 0.77 -9.58 -7.16
C LEU A 16 1.15 -10.22 -5.82
N ASP A 17 2.42 -10.59 -5.66
CA ASP A 17 2.97 -11.20 -4.46
C ASP A 17 4.27 -10.49 -4.10
N PHE A 18 4.25 -9.73 -3.03
CA PHE A 18 5.38 -8.92 -2.62
C PHE A 18 5.67 -9.05 -1.11
N ALA A 19 6.10 -10.24 -0.72
CA ALA A 19 6.57 -10.46 0.66
C ALA A 19 7.57 -9.37 1.09
N PRO A 20 7.56 -8.89 2.34
CA PRO A 20 6.88 -9.49 3.49
C PRO A 20 5.39 -9.12 3.67
N TRP A 21 4.81 -8.37 2.76
CA TRP A 21 3.37 -8.13 2.76
C TRP A 21 2.62 -9.40 2.42
N THR A 22 1.45 -9.54 3.03
CA THR A 22 0.44 -10.54 2.66
C THR A 22 -0.86 -9.82 2.36
N GLY A 23 -1.86 -10.54 1.88
CA GLY A 23 -3.13 -9.89 1.59
C GLY A 23 -4.30 -10.83 1.55
N ILE A 24 -5.48 -10.22 1.55
CA ILE A 24 -6.77 -10.91 1.39
C ILE A 24 -7.50 -10.24 0.22
N ASP A 25 -7.79 -11.01 -0.80
CA ASP A 25 -8.70 -10.62 -1.87
C ASP A 25 -10.09 -11.17 -1.52
N LYS A 26 -10.85 -10.41 -0.75
CA LYS A 26 -12.13 -10.84 -0.22
C LYS A 26 -13.24 -10.78 -1.27
N ASP A 27 -13.18 -9.82 -2.18
CA ASP A 27 -14.21 -9.68 -3.22
C ASP A 27 -14.04 -10.73 -4.33
N GLN A 28 -12.86 -11.33 -4.47
CA GLN A 28 -12.55 -12.35 -5.47
C GLN A 28 -12.87 -11.92 -6.90
N ALA A 29 -12.95 -10.61 -7.14
CA ALA A 29 -13.23 -10.04 -8.44
C ALA A 29 -11.93 -9.78 -9.21
N GLU A 30 -12.00 -9.88 -10.51
CA GLU A 30 -10.91 -9.45 -11.37
C GLU A 30 -10.73 -7.94 -11.28
N ALA A 31 -9.49 -7.48 -11.26
CA ALA A 31 -9.18 -6.06 -11.31
C ALA A 31 -9.48 -5.50 -12.70
N ALA A 32 -9.91 -4.23 -12.74
CA ALA A 32 -10.07 -3.55 -14.01
C ALA A 32 -8.71 -3.38 -14.70
N MET A 33 -8.72 -3.43 -16.03
CA MET A 33 -7.59 -3.00 -16.82
C MET A 33 -7.59 -1.47 -16.83
N LEU A 34 -6.65 -0.85 -16.16
CA LEU A 34 -6.58 0.61 -16.07
C LEU A 34 -6.23 1.26 -17.40
N MET A 35 -5.56 0.52 -18.27
CA MET A 35 -5.08 1.01 -19.56
C MET A 35 -5.12 -0.12 -20.58
N ARG A 36 -5.29 0.23 -21.82
CA ARG A 36 -5.34 -0.76 -22.90
C ARG A 36 -4.01 -1.48 -23.03
N GLY A 37 -3.98 -2.74 -22.59
CA GLY A 37 -2.89 -3.67 -22.81
C GLY A 37 -1.56 -3.34 -22.14
N GLY A 38 -1.55 -2.55 -21.09
CA GLY A 38 -0.37 -1.81 -20.71
C GLY A 38 0.58 -2.37 -19.67
N TYR A 39 0.29 -3.49 -18.94
CA TYR A 39 1.21 -3.93 -17.90
C TYR A 39 0.99 -5.41 -17.51
N PRO A 40 2.01 -6.04 -16.91
CA PRO A 40 1.91 -7.43 -16.45
C PRO A 40 0.81 -7.61 -15.39
N ASN A 41 0.19 -8.78 -15.40
CA ASN A 41 -0.83 -9.16 -14.40
C ASN A 41 -2.08 -8.27 -14.38
N SER A 42 -2.28 -7.42 -15.38
CA SER A 42 -3.51 -6.64 -15.51
C SER A 42 -4.72 -7.58 -15.59
N SER A 43 -5.84 -7.15 -15.02
CA SER A 43 -7.12 -7.88 -15.06
C SER A 43 -7.15 -9.20 -14.29
N LEU A 44 -6.14 -9.52 -13.51
CA LEU A 44 -6.15 -10.70 -12.65
C LEU A 44 -6.78 -10.37 -11.28
N LYS A 45 -7.28 -11.41 -10.61
CA LYS A 45 -7.70 -11.30 -9.20
C LYS A 45 -6.48 -10.95 -8.35
N GLN A 46 -6.65 -9.97 -7.46
CA GLN A 46 -5.55 -9.45 -6.66
C GLN A 46 -6.07 -8.64 -5.48
N TYR A 47 -5.31 -8.57 -4.39
CA TYR A 47 -5.61 -7.59 -3.35
C TYR A 47 -4.95 -6.24 -3.68
N ALA A 48 -3.73 -6.25 -4.19
CA ALA A 48 -2.99 -5.06 -4.59
C ALA A 48 -1.85 -5.47 -5.54
N THR A 49 -1.20 -4.49 -6.17
CA THR A 49 -0.05 -4.72 -7.02
C THR A 49 0.97 -3.61 -6.85
N ILE A 50 2.20 -3.85 -7.29
CA ILE A 50 3.27 -2.85 -7.30
C ILE A 50 3.21 -2.10 -8.62
N ILE A 51 2.84 -0.84 -8.56
CA ILE A 51 2.70 0.02 -9.74
C ILE A 51 4.04 0.68 -10.06
N ALA A 52 4.47 0.55 -11.30
CA ALA A 52 5.67 1.17 -11.84
C ALA A 52 5.32 1.88 -13.15
N PRO A 53 4.86 3.13 -13.12
CA PRO A 53 4.37 3.81 -14.32
C PRO A 53 5.36 3.84 -15.48
N ASP A 54 6.64 4.01 -15.19
CA ASP A 54 7.68 4.06 -16.23
C ASP A 54 7.94 2.71 -16.91
N GLU A 55 7.44 1.61 -16.33
CA GLU A 55 7.62 0.25 -16.85
C GLU A 55 6.34 -0.32 -17.47
N ALA A 56 5.27 0.46 -17.53
CA ALA A 56 4.10 0.10 -18.33
C ALA A 56 4.49 0.13 -19.81
N TYR A 57 4.15 -0.91 -20.55
CA TYR A 57 4.57 -1.01 -21.94
C TYR A 57 3.47 -0.59 -22.90
N VAL A 58 3.89 -0.13 -24.07
CA VAL A 58 2.98 0.22 -25.15
C VAL A 58 2.48 -1.07 -25.81
N SER A 59 1.18 -1.22 -25.90
CA SER A 59 0.60 -2.36 -26.62
C SER A 59 0.82 -2.22 -28.11
N THR A 60 1.26 -3.31 -28.74
CA THR A 60 1.43 -3.38 -30.21
C THR A 60 0.08 -3.42 -30.96
N THR A 61 -1.03 -3.55 -30.24
CA THR A 61 -2.37 -3.65 -30.82
C THR A 61 -3.16 -2.33 -30.83
N GLY A 62 -2.46 -1.20 -30.79
CA GLY A 62 -3.07 0.12 -31.02
C GLY A 62 -3.50 0.87 -29.78
N GLY A 63 -3.09 0.44 -28.62
CA GLY A 63 -3.28 1.23 -27.39
C GLY A 63 -2.05 2.07 -27.10
N ASP A 64 -2.20 3.39 -27.12
CA ASP A 64 -1.13 4.27 -26.65
C ASP A 64 -1.24 4.41 -25.14
N VAL A 65 -0.28 3.83 -24.42
CA VAL A 65 -0.18 3.91 -22.95
C VAL A 65 0.84 4.97 -22.51
N SER A 66 1.35 5.75 -23.44
CA SER A 66 2.38 6.73 -23.16
C SER A 66 1.96 7.76 -22.11
N TRP A 67 0.68 8.02 -21.96
CA TRP A 67 0.19 8.94 -20.96
C TRP A 67 0.53 8.51 -19.51
N TRP A 68 0.75 7.24 -19.25
CA TRP A 68 1.21 6.76 -17.94
C TRP A 68 2.58 7.34 -17.57
N PHE A 69 3.46 7.42 -18.55
CA PHE A 69 4.80 7.97 -18.35
C PHE A 69 4.76 9.46 -18.03
N TYR A 70 3.76 10.16 -18.55
CA TYR A 70 3.67 11.63 -18.49
C TYR A 70 2.56 12.15 -17.58
N ALA A 71 1.68 11.29 -17.09
CA ALA A 71 0.58 11.69 -16.22
C ALA A 71 1.09 11.98 -14.80
N PRO A 72 1.16 13.25 -14.37
CA PRO A 72 1.70 13.59 -13.05
C PRO A 72 0.92 12.93 -11.91
N GLN A 73 -0.40 12.75 -12.07
CA GLN A 73 -1.24 12.16 -11.05
C GLN A 73 -0.95 10.68 -10.78
N LEU A 74 -0.22 10.00 -11.68
CA LEU A 74 0.12 8.58 -11.53
C LEU A 74 1.53 8.33 -11.02
N ARG A 75 2.30 9.38 -10.76
CA ARG A 75 3.67 9.25 -10.28
C ARG A 75 3.71 8.84 -8.81
N ALA A 76 4.74 8.07 -8.44
CA ALA A 76 5.00 7.72 -7.06
C ALA A 76 5.26 8.99 -6.22
N TYR A 77 4.94 8.94 -4.94
CA TYR A 77 5.35 9.99 -4.01
C TYR A 77 6.87 10.06 -3.89
N SER A 78 7.52 8.90 -3.78
CA SER A 78 8.98 8.80 -3.76
C SER A 78 9.44 7.70 -4.69
N GLY A 79 10.60 7.89 -5.33
CA GLY A 79 11.12 6.92 -6.27
C GLY A 79 10.21 6.74 -7.48
N LYS A 80 10.03 5.50 -7.91
CA LYS A 80 9.32 5.16 -9.15
C LYS A 80 8.18 4.18 -8.97
N LYS A 81 8.03 3.58 -7.79
CA LYS A 81 7.04 2.52 -7.52
C LYS A 81 6.22 2.82 -6.29
N TYR A 82 5.01 2.29 -6.27
CA TYR A 82 4.12 2.37 -5.13
C TYR A 82 3.17 1.17 -5.11
N MET A 83 2.46 0.98 -4.02
CA MET A 83 1.40 -0.03 -3.94
C MET A 83 0.09 0.56 -4.45
N GLY A 84 -0.56 -0.15 -5.38
CA GLY A 84 -1.84 0.25 -5.95
C GLY A 84 -2.93 -0.78 -5.67
N PHE A 85 -4.08 -0.28 -5.21
CA PHE A 85 -5.32 -1.07 -5.12
C PHE A 85 -6.21 -0.67 -6.28
N ILE A 86 -6.58 -1.62 -7.13
CA ILE A 86 -7.28 -1.35 -8.37
C ILE A 86 -8.75 -1.75 -8.23
N ARG A 87 -9.65 -0.92 -8.77
CA ARG A 87 -11.08 -1.21 -8.76
C ARG A 87 -11.40 -2.56 -9.40
N THR A 88 -12.53 -3.14 -9.02
CA THR A 88 -13.02 -4.34 -9.68
C THR A 88 -13.44 -4.04 -11.12
N ALA A 89 -13.25 -5.00 -12.03
CA ALA A 89 -13.64 -4.84 -13.43
C ALA A 89 -15.14 -4.66 -13.58
N SER A 90 -15.93 -5.30 -12.72
CA SER A 90 -17.39 -5.23 -12.74
C SER A 90 -17.97 -3.96 -12.12
N GLY A 91 -17.14 -3.13 -11.47
CA GLY A 91 -17.62 -1.92 -10.78
C GLY A 91 -18.30 -2.20 -9.44
N THR A 92 -18.16 -3.42 -8.90
CA THR A 92 -18.64 -3.77 -7.56
C THR A 92 -17.74 -3.16 -6.50
N THR A 93 -18.19 -3.20 -5.24
CA THR A 93 -17.37 -2.70 -4.11
C THR A 93 -16.14 -3.56 -3.93
N ASN A 94 -14.98 -2.93 -3.90
CA ASN A 94 -13.75 -3.60 -3.53
C ASN A 94 -13.76 -4.02 -2.06
N ASN A 95 -13.07 -5.14 -1.78
CA ASN A 95 -12.78 -5.58 -0.43
C ASN A 95 -11.44 -6.32 -0.46
N ASP A 96 -10.38 -5.54 -0.43
CA ASP A 96 -9.01 -6.00 -0.59
C ASP A 96 -8.17 -5.51 0.58
N TRP A 97 -7.40 -6.40 1.16
CA TRP A 97 -6.58 -6.13 2.33
C TRP A 97 -5.11 -6.32 2.02
N ALA A 98 -4.30 -5.32 2.26
CA ALA A 98 -2.85 -5.46 2.29
C ALA A 98 -2.41 -5.44 3.76
N ILE A 99 -1.68 -6.47 4.17
CA ILE A 99 -1.31 -6.72 5.56
C ILE A 99 0.21 -6.68 5.69
N THR A 100 0.72 -5.88 6.63
CA THR A 100 2.14 -5.81 6.92
C THR A 100 2.66 -7.12 7.52
N PRO A 101 3.97 -7.36 7.52
CA PRO A 101 4.55 -8.32 8.45
C PRO A 101 4.27 -7.89 9.89
N GLN A 102 4.50 -8.79 10.83
CA GLN A 102 4.37 -8.47 12.25
C GLN A 102 5.42 -7.43 12.63
N VAL A 103 4.99 -6.39 13.31
CA VAL A 103 5.85 -5.28 13.76
C VAL A 103 5.70 -5.07 15.26
N HIS A 104 6.81 -4.73 15.92
CA HIS A 104 6.79 -4.40 17.36
C HIS A 104 6.52 -2.92 17.56
N VAL A 105 5.55 -2.59 18.41
CA VAL A 105 5.20 -1.21 18.71
C VAL A 105 6.04 -0.71 19.89
N GLY A 106 6.88 0.27 19.63
CA GLY A 106 7.67 0.94 20.67
C GLY A 106 6.99 2.18 21.22
N VAL A 107 7.76 2.96 21.98
CA VAL A 107 7.29 4.20 22.61
C VAL A 107 7.02 5.26 21.53
N ASN A 108 5.88 5.94 21.65
CA ASN A 108 5.47 7.03 20.74
C ASN A 108 5.47 6.60 19.26
N ASN A 109 5.04 5.38 18.99
CA ASN A 109 4.95 4.88 17.62
C ASN A 109 3.66 5.31 16.93
N VAL A 110 3.77 5.43 15.62
CA VAL A 110 2.67 5.74 14.71
C VAL A 110 2.71 4.80 13.51
N VAL A 111 1.56 4.65 12.85
CA VAL A 111 1.50 4.26 11.45
C VAL A 111 1.45 5.53 10.63
N ARG A 112 2.28 5.65 9.61
CA ARG A 112 2.28 6.81 8.72
C ARG A 112 2.51 6.35 7.28
N PHE A 113 1.70 6.84 6.36
CA PHE A 113 1.91 6.57 4.94
C PHE A 113 1.34 7.67 4.09
N LYS A 114 1.73 7.70 2.84
CA LYS A 114 1.18 8.59 1.84
C LYS A 114 0.08 7.88 1.07
N ALA A 115 -1.03 8.56 0.86
CA ALA A 115 -2.16 8.01 0.11
C ALA A 115 -2.73 9.04 -0.85
N LYS A 116 -3.23 8.56 -1.99
CA LYS A 116 -3.76 9.41 -3.05
C LYS A 116 -4.69 8.57 -3.94
N ALA A 117 -5.72 9.20 -4.49
CA ALA A 117 -6.47 8.61 -5.59
C ALA A 117 -5.72 8.87 -6.91
N ALA A 118 -5.71 7.88 -7.80
CA ALA A 118 -5.08 8.05 -9.11
C ALA A 118 -5.89 8.98 -10.01
N ASP A 119 -7.20 8.93 -9.89
CA ASP A 119 -8.13 9.78 -10.63
C ASP A 119 -9.34 10.10 -9.75
N ALA A 120 -10.21 10.96 -10.25
CA ALA A 120 -11.37 11.46 -9.52
C ALA A 120 -12.47 10.40 -9.34
N PRO A 121 -13.41 10.64 -8.43
CA PRO A 121 -13.41 11.76 -7.51
C PRO A 121 -12.68 11.47 -6.19
N ILE A 122 -12.84 10.27 -5.62
CA ILE A 122 -12.21 9.85 -4.36
C ILE A 122 -11.99 8.35 -4.36
N GLU A 123 -11.04 7.92 -3.53
CA GLU A 123 -10.86 6.52 -3.14
C GLU A 123 -11.09 6.39 -1.64
N LYS A 124 -11.66 5.27 -1.21
CA LYS A 124 -12.02 5.01 0.19
C LYS A 124 -11.28 3.80 0.70
N PHE A 125 -10.82 3.89 1.94
CA PHE A 125 -10.15 2.79 2.62
C PHE A 125 -10.34 2.88 4.13
N LYS A 126 -9.96 1.79 4.80
CA LYS A 126 -9.89 1.72 6.28
C LYS A 126 -8.53 1.18 6.68
N VAL A 127 -8.05 1.60 7.83
CA VAL A 127 -6.81 1.09 8.42
C VAL A 127 -7.16 0.29 9.66
N TRP A 128 -6.56 -0.89 9.78
CA TRP A 128 -6.86 -1.87 10.81
C TRP A 128 -5.60 -2.31 11.53
N ILE A 129 -5.77 -2.82 12.75
CA ILE A 129 -4.70 -3.39 13.56
C ILE A 129 -5.14 -4.72 14.16
N SER A 130 -4.21 -5.68 14.19
CA SER A 130 -4.41 -6.97 14.87
C SER A 130 -3.28 -7.21 15.86
N THR A 131 -3.61 -7.67 17.04
CA THR A 131 -2.65 -8.12 18.06
C THR A 131 -2.56 -9.63 18.14
N THR A 132 -3.24 -10.35 17.27
CA THR A 132 -3.35 -11.81 17.27
C THR A 132 -2.87 -12.41 15.96
N GLY A 133 -3.71 -12.47 14.95
CA GLY A 133 -3.42 -13.10 13.68
C GLY A 133 -3.71 -12.21 12.48
N THR A 134 -3.79 -12.82 11.31
CA THR A 134 -4.00 -12.13 10.04
C THR A 134 -5.33 -12.46 9.35
N GLU A 135 -6.21 -13.15 10.06
CA GLU A 135 -7.58 -13.33 9.59
C GLU A 135 -8.37 -12.04 9.70
N GLU A 136 -9.33 -11.83 8.81
CA GLU A 136 -10.15 -10.62 8.82
C GLU A 136 -10.74 -10.33 10.21
N SER A 137 -11.22 -11.37 10.89
CA SER A 137 -11.82 -11.27 12.23
C SER A 137 -10.85 -10.88 13.33
N ASP A 138 -9.54 -10.97 13.12
CA ASP A 138 -8.53 -10.58 14.09
C ASP A 138 -8.33 -9.07 14.18
N PHE A 139 -8.78 -8.32 13.18
CA PHE A 139 -8.49 -6.90 13.05
C PHE A 139 -9.53 -6.02 13.72
N LYS A 140 -9.04 -4.93 14.33
CA LYS A 140 -9.84 -3.85 14.90
C LYS A 140 -9.49 -2.55 14.17
N PRO A 141 -10.47 -1.62 13.98
CA PRO A 141 -10.20 -0.41 13.23
C PRO A 141 -9.26 0.55 13.96
N LEU A 142 -8.29 1.11 13.23
CA LEU A 142 -7.57 2.32 13.62
C LEU A 142 -8.26 3.56 13.06
N THR A 143 -8.92 3.44 11.93
CA THR A 143 -9.72 4.50 11.34
C THR A 143 -10.84 4.92 12.29
N GLN A 144 -10.95 6.22 12.53
CA GLN A 144 -12.10 6.79 13.22
C GLN A 144 -13.22 7.03 12.21
N GLY A 145 -14.45 6.71 12.60
CA GLY A 145 -15.58 6.76 11.66
C GLY A 145 -15.61 5.57 10.71
N ASN A 146 -16.32 5.73 9.60
CA ASN A 146 -16.62 4.61 8.71
C ASN A 146 -15.52 4.33 7.68
N TYR A 147 -14.78 5.34 7.25
CA TYR A 147 -13.70 5.20 6.27
C TYR A 147 -12.86 6.47 6.21
N GLU A 148 -11.67 6.33 5.63
CA GLU A 148 -10.86 7.44 5.13
C GLU A 148 -11.15 7.66 3.65
N SER A 149 -11.00 8.90 3.18
CA SER A 149 -11.08 9.20 1.76
C SER A 149 -9.94 10.10 1.32
N VAL A 150 -9.46 9.88 0.10
CA VAL A 150 -8.41 10.68 -0.52
C VAL A 150 -8.82 11.08 -1.93
N LYS A 151 -8.30 12.20 -2.40
CA LYS A 151 -8.55 12.77 -3.72
C LYS A 151 -7.35 12.60 -4.63
N TRP A 152 -7.50 12.95 -5.89
CA TRP A 152 -6.45 12.77 -6.90
C TRP A 152 -5.44 13.92 -6.98
N GLU A 153 -5.77 15.10 -6.43
CA GLU A 153 -4.97 16.32 -6.64
C GLU A 153 -3.61 16.29 -5.97
N GLN A 154 -3.51 15.58 -4.84
CA GLN A 154 -2.27 15.55 -4.07
C GLN A 154 -2.16 14.35 -3.17
N TRP A 155 -0.94 13.98 -2.84
CA TRP A 155 -0.65 13.01 -1.81
C TRP A 155 -0.98 13.58 -0.43
N LEU A 156 -1.68 12.80 0.38
CA LEU A 156 -1.96 13.13 1.78
C LEU A 156 -1.16 12.22 2.70
N THR A 157 -0.74 12.77 3.82
CA THR A 157 -0.14 11.96 4.90
C THR A 157 -1.26 11.43 5.79
N MET A 158 -1.33 10.11 5.91
CA MET A 158 -2.19 9.42 6.85
C MET A 158 -1.35 9.05 8.07
N GLU A 159 -1.84 9.34 9.26
CA GLU A 159 -1.11 9.02 10.49
C GLU A 159 -2.06 8.53 11.58
N TYR A 160 -1.64 7.46 12.26
CA TYR A 160 -2.43 6.83 13.33
C TYR A 160 -1.53 6.59 14.54
N ASP A 161 -1.97 7.06 15.70
CA ASP A 161 -1.27 6.86 16.96
C ASP A 161 -1.39 5.41 17.43
N LEU A 162 -0.27 4.82 17.82
CA LEU A 162 -0.20 3.46 18.33
C LEU A 162 0.06 3.37 19.84
N SER A 163 -0.12 4.44 20.59
CA SER A 163 0.19 4.47 22.02
C SER A 163 -0.54 3.39 22.82
N LYS A 164 -1.75 3.03 22.42
CA LYS A 164 -2.53 1.96 23.08
C LYS A 164 -1.91 0.58 22.90
N TYR A 165 -1.01 0.41 21.95
CA TYR A 165 -0.41 -0.88 21.56
C TYR A 165 1.07 -0.96 21.92
N GLU A 166 1.58 0.01 22.68
CA GLU A 166 2.99 0.04 23.09
C GLU A 166 3.40 -1.28 23.74
N GLY A 167 4.54 -1.83 23.28
CA GLY A 167 5.08 -3.09 23.76
C GLY A 167 4.48 -4.34 23.14
N GLN A 168 3.51 -4.20 22.22
CA GLN A 168 2.84 -5.33 21.58
C GLN A 168 3.38 -5.54 20.17
N ASP A 169 3.29 -6.80 19.71
CA ASP A 169 3.54 -7.18 18.33
C ASP A 169 2.22 -7.16 17.57
N VAL A 170 2.18 -6.44 16.45
CA VAL A 170 0.93 -6.19 15.73
C VAL A 170 1.10 -6.38 14.23
N TYR A 171 -0.04 -6.58 13.56
CA TYR A 171 -0.17 -6.46 12.11
C TYR A 171 -1.00 -5.22 11.81
N ILE A 172 -0.60 -4.46 10.80
CA ILE A 172 -1.37 -3.34 10.28
C ILE A 172 -1.91 -3.72 8.91
N ALA A 173 -3.16 -3.35 8.65
CA ALA A 173 -3.77 -3.60 7.34
C ALA A 173 -4.39 -2.33 6.77
N ILE A 174 -4.31 -2.21 5.45
CA ILE A 174 -5.08 -1.25 4.67
C ILE A 174 -6.13 -2.04 3.91
N GLN A 175 -7.39 -1.70 4.12
CA GLN A 175 -8.53 -2.30 3.41
C GLN A 175 -9.07 -1.32 2.39
N TYR A 176 -9.01 -1.68 1.12
CA TYR A 176 -9.57 -0.90 0.03
C TYR A 176 -11.06 -1.24 -0.16
N ILE A 177 -11.93 -0.23 -0.08
CA ILE A 177 -13.39 -0.41 -0.04
C ILE A 177 -14.17 0.47 -1.01
N THR A 178 -13.54 1.07 -1.98
CA THR A 178 -14.23 1.93 -2.95
C THR A 178 -15.16 1.11 -3.83
N GLN A 179 -16.31 1.66 -4.13
CA GLN A 179 -17.20 1.13 -5.17
C GLN A 179 -17.00 1.93 -6.45
N ALA A 180 -16.74 1.24 -7.55
CA ALA A 180 -16.57 1.86 -8.88
C ALA A 180 -15.54 3.01 -8.86
N GLY A 181 -14.48 2.85 -8.09
CA GLY A 181 -13.36 3.79 -8.07
C GLY A 181 -12.46 3.64 -9.29
N TRP A 182 -11.19 3.95 -9.12
CA TRP A 182 -10.18 3.70 -10.13
C TRP A 182 -8.96 3.00 -9.53
N MET A 183 -8.15 3.71 -8.78
CA MET A 183 -7.00 3.13 -8.07
C MET A 183 -6.67 3.95 -6.83
N LEU A 184 -6.46 3.29 -5.70
CA LEU A 184 -5.88 3.88 -4.50
C LEU A 184 -4.37 3.67 -4.54
N MET A 185 -3.61 4.74 -4.39
CA MET A 185 -2.14 4.74 -4.39
C MET A 185 -1.64 4.89 -2.96
N VAL A 186 -0.70 4.04 -2.56
CA VAL A 186 -0.08 4.08 -1.23
C VAL A 186 1.44 4.03 -1.39
N ASP A 187 2.13 4.93 -0.72
CA ASP A 187 3.59 4.99 -0.76
C ASP A 187 4.18 5.32 0.61
N ASP A 188 5.46 5.04 0.76
CA ASP A 188 6.22 5.37 1.97
C ASP A 188 5.51 4.92 3.25
N PHE A 189 5.20 3.63 3.34
CA PHE A 189 4.52 3.06 4.50
C PHE A 189 5.51 2.89 5.66
N TYR A 190 5.14 3.42 6.82
CA TYR A 190 6.01 3.51 7.99
C TYR A 190 5.26 3.12 9.26
N VAL A 191 5.92 2.30 10.10
CA VAL A 191 5.51 2.06 11.49
C VAL A 191 6.74 2.26 12.36
N GLY A 192 6.68 3.18 13.29
CA GLY A 192 7.82 3.49 14.16
C GLY A 192 7.62 4.78 14.94
N PRO A 193 8.69 5.30 15.60
CA PRO A 193 8.62 6.53 16.38
C PRO A 193 8.10 7.72 15.57
N ALA A 194 7.15 8.46 16.13
CA ALA A 194 6.51 9.59 15.45
C ALA A 194 7.51 10.67 15.03
N LYS A 195 8.58 10.86 15.79
CA LYS A 195 9.60 11.87 15.52
C LYS A 195 10.60 11.47 14.43
N LEU A 196 10.64 10.20 14.06
CA LEU A 196 11.57 9.73 13.04
C LEU A 196 10.99 10.01 11.66
N ASN A 197 11.79 10.65 10.79
CA ASN A 197 11.37 10.91 9.41
C ASN A 197 12.01 9.88 8.48
N PRO A 198 11.24 8.93 7.91
CA PRO A 198 11.80 7.92 7.04
C PRO A 198 12.46 8.49 5.78
N SER A 199 12.03 9.64 5.28
CA SER A 199 12.66 10.29 4.12
C SER A 199 14.11 10.68 4.38
N SER A 200 14.45 11.12 5.60
CA SER A 200 15.84 11.42 5.96
C SER A 200 16.67 10.14 6.16
N ILE A 201 16.02 9.02 6.50
CA ILE A 201 16.69 7.73 6.62
C ILE A 201 17.04 7.17 5.24
N LYS A 202 16.19 7.34 4.25
CA LYS A 202 16.42 6.90 2.87
C LYS A 202 17.73 7.39 2.30
N ALA A 203 18.10 8.63 2.60
CA ALA A 203 19.33 9.23 2.12
C ALA A 203 20.60 8.58 2.69
N ARG A 204 20.47 7.79 3.74
CA ARG A 204 21.60 7.25 4.50
C ARG A 204 21.74 5.73 4.43
N LEU A 205 20.69 5.01 4.04
CA LEU A 205 20.66 3.55 4.05
C LEU A 205 20.36 2.99 2.65
N PRO A 206 21.04 1.89 2.26
CA PRO A 206 20.67 1.16 1.05
C PRO A 206 19.21 0.68 1.12
N LYS A 207 18.49 0.71 -0.01
CA LYS A 207 17.09 0.29 -0.10
C LYS A 207 16.87 -1.14 0.43
N THR A 208 17.74 -2.06 0.04
CA THR A 208 17.67 -3.46 0.46
C THR A 208 17.78 -3.62 1.98
N ARG A 209 18.57 -2.75 2.63
CA ARG A 209 18.74 -2.80 4.08
C ARG A 209 17.50 -2.33 4.83
N ARG A 210 16.76 -1.38 4.29
CA ARG A 210 15.51 -0.92 4.92
C ARG A 210 14.46 -2.02 4.97
N VAL A 211 14.24 -2.70 3.86
CA VAL A 211 13.28 -3.82 3.78
C VAL A 211 13.74 -4.99 4.66
N ARG A 212 15.05 -5.29 4.63
CA ARG A 212 15.63 -6.34 5.47
C ARG A 212 15.43 -6.05 6.96
N LYS A 213 15.61 -4.80 7.39
CA LYS A 213 15.43 -4.44 8.80
C LYS A 213 13.99 -4.67 9.26
N ALA A 214 13.01 -4.42 8.42
CA ALA A 214 11.62 -4.74 8.71
C ALA A 214 11.42 -6.25 8.91
N ALA A 215 11.97 -7.08 8.02
CA ALA A 215 11.88 -8.53 8.12
C ALA A 215 12.60 -9.08 9.37
N GLU A 216 13.74 -8.51 9.73
CA GLU A 216 14.50 -8.91 10.93
C GLU A 216 13.74 -8.61 12.22
N SER A 217 12.98 -7.51 12.29
CA SER A 217 12.18 -7.18 13.48
C SER A 217 11.00 -8.13 13.66
N ASP A 218 10.54 -8.76 12.58
CA ASP A 218 9.41 -9.69 12.60
C ASP A 218 9.84 -11.13 12.81
N ALA A 219 11.13 -11.43 12.66
CA ALA A 219 11.63 -12.78 12.88
C ALA A 219 11.56 -13.12 14.38
N PRO A 220 10.96 -14.28 14.76
CA PRO A 220 10.98 -14.69 16.14
C PRO A 220 12.43 -14.83 16.59
N GLN A 221 12.77 -14.11 17.62
CA GLN A 221 14.09 -14.24 18.26
C GLN A 221 14.19 -15.65 18.83
N SER A 222 15.02 -16.47 18.22
CA SER A 222 15.32 -17.83 18.71
C SER A 222 16.12 -17.80 20.01
#